data_cc46809f2eefcfd0c934f11e8527f24c
#
_entry.id   cc46809f2eefcfd0c934f11e8527f24c
#
_cell.length_a   1.000
_cell.length_b   1.000
_cell.length_c   1.000
_cell.angle_alpha   90.00
_cell.angle_beta   90.00
_cell.angle_gamma   90.00
#
_symmetry.space_group_name_H-M   'P 1'
#
loop_
_entity.id
_entity.type
_entity.pdbx_description
1 polymer ?
#
loop_
_entity_poly.entity_id
_entity_poly.type
_entity_poly.pdbx_seq_one_letter_code
_entity_poly.pdbx_strand_id
1 'polypeptide(L)'
;EEKVDQIRLYSGEKFETAEAVEAGEVCAVTGLTTTVPGQGLGAQQENSVPVLEPVLNYRIYLPDEVNAVEMMEKLKQLEEEDPQLHILWNEQLQEIHAQMMGQVQIEVLTQLIKERFGVVVVFGQGNIVYKETIAKPVEGVGHFEPLRHYAEVHLLREPGEPGSGIEVASACSE
;
A
#
# COMPACT_ATOMS: atom_id res chain seq x y z
N GLU A 1 6.89 20.33 0.94
CA GLU A 1 6.75 21.01 -0.37
C GLU A 1 7.58 20.28 -1.42
N GLU A 2 6.99 19.97 -2.58
CA GLU A 2 7.66 19.34 -3.71
C GLU A 2 7.56 20.29 -4.91
N LYS A 3 8.48 20.16 -5.85
CA LYS A 3 8.53 20.98 -7.05
C LYS A 3 8.04 20.19 -8.25
N VAL A 4 7.11 20.78 -8.99
CA VAL A 4 6.69 20.27 -10.29
C VAL A 4 7.79 20.53 -11.32
N ASP A 5 8.23 19.49 -12.02
CA ASP A 5 9.24 19.61 -13.08
C ASP A 5 8.61 19.91 -14.44
N GLN A 6 7.55 19.16 -14.80
CA GLN A 6 6.87 19.33 -16.09
C GLN A 6 5.37 19.10 -15.93
N ILE A 7 4.62 19.77 -16.74
CA ILE A 7 3.20 19.50 -17.00
C ILE A 7 3.10 18.91 -18.40
N ARG A 8 2.43 17.76 -18.54
CA ARG A 8 2.29 17.04 -19.81
C ARG A 8 0.83 16.84 -20.15
N LEU A 9 0.46 17.19 -21.38
CA LEU A 9 -0.84 16.91 -21.97
C LEU A 9 -0.70 15.71 -22.90
N TYR A 10 -1.38 14.62 -22.58
CA TYR A 10 -1.29 13.37 -23.34
C TYR A 10 -2.36 13.28 -24.42
N SER A 11 -1.95 12.76 -25.59
CA SER A 11 -2.83 12.33 -26.67
C SER A 11 -2.42 10.92 -27.10
N GLY A 12 -3.05 9.91 -26.51
CA GLY A 12 -2.61 8.52 -26.63
C GLY A 12 -1.25 8.32 -25.96
N GLU A 13 -0.27 7.76 -26.68
CA GLU A 13 1.10 7.55 -26.18
C GLU A 13 2.01 8.78 -26.27
N LYS A 14 1.56 9.80 -26.99
CA LYS A 14 2.35 11.05 -27.17
C LYS A 14 1.91 12.09 -26.17
N PHE A 15 2.84 12.95 -25.80
CA PHE A 15 2.54 14.11 -24.96
C PHE A 15 3.20 15.38 -25.48
N GLU A 16 2.62 16.49 -25.12
CA GLU A 16 3.18 17.84 -25.28
C GLU A 16 3.40 18.43 -23.88
N THR A 17 4.48 19.23 -23.73
CA THR A 17 4.76 19.93 -22.47
C THR A 17 4.04 21.27 -22.47
N ALA A 18 3.31 21.56 -21.40
CA ALA A 18 2.64 22.85 -21.20
C ALA A 18 3.30 23.64 -20.07
N GLU A 19 3.30 24.96 -20.17
CA GLU A 19 3.77 25.85 -19.09
C GLU A 19 2.70 26.01 -18.01
N ALA A 20 1.43 25.94 -18.39
CA ALA A 20 0.28 26.03 -17.50
C ALA A 20 -0.91 25.27 -18.10
N VAL A 21 -1.82 24.85 -17.26
CA VAL A 21 -3.12 24.25 -17.62
C VAL A 21 -4.23 24.93 -16.85
N GLU A 22 -5.40 25.03 -17.48
CA GLU A 22 -6.58 25.64 -16.86
C GLU A 22 -7.42 24.65 -16.08
N ALA A 23 -8.27 25.15 -15.19
CA ALA A 23 -9.19 24.33 -14.44
C ALA A 23 -10.16 23.58 -15.38
N GLY A 24 -10.24 22.25 -15.23
CA GLY A 24 -11.03 21.35 -16.08
C GLY A 24 -10.21 20.60 -17.13
N GLU A 25 -8.94 20.93 -17.33
CA GLU A 25 -8.02 20.19 -18.17
C GLU A 25 -7.37 19.03 -17.41
N VAL A 26 -7.22 17.89 -18.09
CA VAL A 26 -6.53 16.73 -17.54
C VAL A 26 -5.08 16.74 -17.99
N CYS A 27 -4.16 16.73 -17.04
CA CYS A 27 -2.73 16.72 -17.31
C CYS A 27 -2.00 15.75 -16.39
N ALA A 28 -0.80 15.34 -16.81
CA ALA A 28 0.13 14.64 -15.94
C ALA A 28 1.20 15.60 -15.43
N VAL A 29 1.57 15.45 -14.16
CA VAL A 29 2.57 16.28 -13.49
C VAL A 29 3.74 15.39 -13.08
N THR A 30 4.97 15.82 -13.35
CA THR A 30 6.19 15.10 -12.94
C THR A 30 6.97 15.88 -11.87
N GLY A 31 7.83 15.17 -11.12
CA GLY A 31 8.64 15.76 -10.05
C GLY A 31 8.05 15.59 -8.66
N LEU A 32 6.85 15.02 -8.53
CA LEU A 32 6.22 14.72 -7.25
C LEU A 32 6.53 13.26 -6.88
N THR A 33 7.11 13.03 -5.71
CA THR A 33 7.58 11.71 -5.27
C THR A 33 6.79 11.13 -4.10
N THR A 34 6.06 11.98 -3.36
CA THR A 34 5.30 11.58 -2.17
C THR A 34 3.79 11.58 -2.39
N THR A 35 3.34 11.92 -3.60
CA THR A 35 1.91 11.95 -3.93
C THR A 35 1.36 10.56 -4.20
N VAL A 36 0.14 10.34 -3.74
CA VAL A 36 -0.59 9.09 -3.94
C VAL A 36 -1.92 9.34 -4.65
N PRO A 37 -2.48 8.35 -5.36
CA PRO A 37 -3.79 8.47 -5.99
C PRO A 37 -4.88 8.88 -4.98
N GLY A 38 -5.76 9.81 -5.40
CA GLY A 38 -6.82 10.36 -4.55
C GLY A 38 -6.39 11.53 -3.67
N GLN A 39 -5.12 11.87 -3.63
CA GLN A 39 -4.63 13.01 -2.86
C GLN A 39 -4.90 14.33 -3.60
N GLY A 40 -5.47 15.30 -2.88
CA GLY A 40 -5.62 16.67 -3.37
C GLY A 40 -4.28 17.43 -3.41
N LEU A 41 -4.08 18.24 -4.44
CA LEU A 41 -2.87 19.03 -4.62
C LEU A 41 -3.19 20.53 -4.61
N GLY A 42 -2.26 21.32 -4.11
CA GLY A 42 -2.35 22.79 -4.09
C GLY A 42 -3.47 23.29 -3.17
N ALA A 43 -4.46 23.95 -3.74
CA ALA A 43 -5.59 24.51 -2.99
C ALA A 43 -6.63 23.44 -2.56
N GLN A 44 -6.62 22.30 -3.19
CA GLN A 44 -7.50 21.19 -2.84
C GLN A 44 -6.84 20.36 -1.74
N GLN A 45 -7.41 20.39 -0.54
CA GLN A 45 -6.85 19.69 0.63
C GLN A 45 -7.59 18.38 0.95
N GLU A 46 -8.73 18.12 0.32
CA GLU A 46 -9.50 16.90 0.56
C GLU A 46 -8.84 15.72 -0.15
N ASN A 47 -8.67 14.64 0.61
CA ASN A 47 -8.22 13.36 0.07
C ASN A 47 -9.44 12.49 -0.22
N SER A 48 -9.47 11.87 -1.39
CA SER A 48 -10.46 10.84 -1.69
C SER A 48 -10.05 9.55 -0.98
N VAL A 49 -10.78 9.20 0.08
CA VAL A 49 -10.57 7.92 0.77
C VAL A 49 -11.45 6.87 0.10
N PRO A 50 -10.91 5.70 -0.27
CA PRO A 50 -11.71 4.60 -0.79
C PRO A 50 -12.81 4.22 0.20
N VAL A 51 -14.05 4.16 -0.29
CA VAL A 51 -15.23 3.79 0.53
C VAL A 51 -15.24 2.30 0.85
N LEU A 52 -14.64 1.49 -0.02
CA LEU A 52 -14.58 0.04 0.11
C LEU A 52 -13.13 -0.39 0.37
N GLU A 53 -12.96 -1.24 1.38
CA GLU A 53 -11.68 -1.90 1.65
C GLU A 53 -11.67 -3.33 1.10
N PRO A 54 -10.53 -3.83 0.63
CA PRO A 54 -10.40 -5.22 0.19
C PRO A 54 -10.60 -6.18 1.36
N VAL A 55 -11.48 -7.17 1.17
CA VAL A 55 -11.85 -8.15 2.20
C VAL A 55 -11.35 -9.57 1.94
N LEU A 56 -10.76 -9.80 0.78
CA LEU A 56 -10.26 -11.11 0.37
C LEU A 56 -8.75 -11.08 0.17
N ASN A 57 -8.08 -12.05 0.74
CA ASN A 57 -6.63 -12.24 0.63
C ASN A 57 -6.33 -13.43 -0.28
N TYR A 58 -5.59 -13.20 -1.36
CA TYR A 58 -5.21 -14.20 -2.35
C TYR A 58 -3.70 -14.39 -2.36
N ARG A 59 -3.25 -15.64 -2.32
CA ARG A 59 -1.85 -15.96 -2.61
C ARG A 59 -1.57 -15.84 -4.10
N ILE A 60 -0.44 -15.26 -4.46
CA ILE A 60 0.06 -15.17 -5.83
C ILE A 60 1.10 -16.28 -6.03
N TYR A 61 0.85 -17.19 -6.97
CA TYR A 61 1.80 -18.20 -7.38
C TYR A 61 2.61 -17.69 -8.55
N LEU A 62 3.92 -17.67 -8.38
CA LEU A 62 4.88 -17.31 -9.41
C LEU A 62 5.40 -18.56 -10.13
N PRO A 63 5.79 -18.47 -11.41
CA PRO A 63 6.60 -19.49 -12.07
C PRO A 63 7.94 -19.70 -11.36
N ASP A 64 8.48 -20.92 -11.40
CA ASP A 64 9.70 -21.31 -10.69
C ASP A 64 10.95 -20.48 -11.10
N GLU A 65 10.94 -19.93 -12.32
CA GLU A 65 12.03 -19.11 -12.84
C GLU A 65 12.01 -17.67 -12.33
N VAL A 66 10.94 -17.25 -11.69
CA VAL A 66 10.72 -15.85 -11.26
C VAL A 66 11.17 -15.66 -9.81
N ASN A 67 12.07 -14.72 -9.60
CA ASN A 67 12.49 -14.34 -8.25
C ASN A 67 11.37 -13.60 -7.51
N ALA A 68 10.94 -14.15 -6.37
CA ALA A 68 9.85 -13.58 -5.59
C ALA A 68 10.15 -12.18 -5.04
N VAL A 69 11.41 -11.87 -4.68
CA VAL A 69 11.81 -10.56 -4.16
C VAL A 69 11.72 -9.50 -5.26
N GLU A 70 12.26 -9.77 -6.45
CA GLU A 70 12.16 -8.86 -7.59
C GLU A 70 10.72 -8.65 -8.04
N MET A 71 9.91 -9.73 -7.99
CA MET A 71 8.49 -9.63 -8.32
C MET A 71 7.71 -8.82 -7.30
N MET A 72 8.08 -8.92 -6.02
CA MET A 72 7.47 -8.10 -4.96
C MET A 72 7.67 -6.60 -5.20
N GLU A 73 8.87 -6.17 -5.60
CA GLU A 73 9.15 -4.78 -5.94
C GLU A 73 8.29 -4.28 -7.12
N LYS A 74 8.13 -5.12 -8.14
CA LYS A 74 7.27 -4.82 -9.30
C LYS A 74 5.80 -4.72 -8.92
N LEU A 75 5.32 -5.62 -8.06
CA LEU A 75 3.94 -5.58 -7.54
C LEU A 75 3.68 -4.37 -6.65
N LYS A 76 4.68 -3.93 -5.88
CA LYS A 76 4.58 -2.69 -5.11
C LYS A 76 4.42 -1.45 -5.99
N GLN A 77 5.01 -1.41 -7.18
CA GLN A 77 4.76 -0.33 -8.13
C GLN A 77 3.28 -0.28 -8.58
N LEU A 78 2.64 -1.45 -8.76
CA LEU A 78 1.21 -1.50 -9.07
C LEU A 78 0.33 -1.04 -7.90
N GLU A 79 0.73 -1.36 -6.68
CA GLU A 79 0.06 -0.89 -5.46
C GLU A 79 0.11 0.65 -5.33
N GLU A 80 1.22 1.29 -5.75
CA GLU A 80 1.33 2.75 -5.77
C GLU A 80 0.32 3.40 -6.74
N GLU A 81 -0.06 2.70 -7.80
CA GLU A 81 -1.03 3.18 -8.79
C GLU A 81 -2.49 2.92 -8.38
N ASP A 82 -2.75 1.86 -7.60
CA ASP A 82 -4.08 1.47 -7.13
C ASP A 82 -4.10 1.38 -5.59
N PRO A 83 -4.65 2.40 -4.90
CA PRO A 83 -4.71 2.42 -3.45
C PRO A 83 -5.63 1.34 -2.83
N GLN A 84 -6.39 0.62 -3.64
CA GLN A 84 -7.22 -0.50 -3.19
C GLN A 84 -6.51 -1.85 -3.30
N LEU A 85 -5.34 -1.89 -3.93
CA LEU A 85 -4.50 -3.07 -4.03
C LEU A 85 -3.50 -3.07 -2.86
N HIS A 86 -3.55 -4.11 -2.02
CA HIS A 86 -2.58 -4.28 -0.94
C HIS A 86 -1.74 -5.53 -1.19
N ILE A 87 -0.45 -5.34 -1.41
CA ILE A 87 0.51 -6.42 -1.63
C ILE A 87 1.26 -6.68 -0.34
N LEU A 88 1.18 -7.92 0.15
CA LEU A 88 1.76 -8.35 1.41
C LEU A 88 2.80 -9.45 1.17
N TRP A 89 3.92 -9.35 1.87
CA TRP A 89 4.93 -10.40 1.93
C TRP A 89 4.80 -11.18 3.23
N ASN A 90 4.62 -12.49 3.11
CA ASN A 90 4.65 -13.40 4.26
C ASN A 90 6.06 -13.98 4.41
N GLU A 91 6.82 -13.48 5.38
CA GLU A 91 8.20 -13.90 5.61
C GLU A 91 8.34 -15.37 6.04
N GLN A 92 7.38 -15.89 6.79
CA GLN A 92 7.43 -17.26 7.29
C GLN A 92 7.22 -18.29 6.18
N LEU A 93 6.31 -17.99 5.25
CA LEU A 93 5.94 -18.87 4.15
C LEU A 93 6.68 -18.51 2.85
N GLN A 94 7.38 -17.38 2.80
CA GLN A 94 8.03 -16.84 1.60
C GLN A 94 7.03 -16.68 0.45
N GLU A 95 5.86 -16.14 0.75
CA GLU A 95 4.73 -16.03 -0.17
C GLU A 95 4.31 -14.58 -0.39
N ILE A 96 3.90 -14.28 -1.60
CA ILE A 96 3.27 -13.00 -1.94
C ILE A 96 1.76 -13.17 -1.86
N HIS A 97 1.11 -12.26 -1.17
CA HIS A 97 -0.33 -12.17 -1.07
C HIS A 97 -0.83 -10.83 -1.60
N ALA A 98 -2.02 -10.83 -2.19
CA ALA A 98 -2.72 -9.62 -2.58
C ALA A 98 -4.11 -9.58 -1.93
N GLN A 99 -4.42 -8.44 -1.31
CA GLN A 99 -5.78 -8.20 -0.80
C GLN A 99 -6.58 -7.46 -1.87
N MET A 100 -7.72 -8.00 -2.23
CA MET A 100 -8.57 -7.52 -3.31
C MET A 100 -10.05 -7.72 -2.98
N MET A 101 -10.91 -7.04 -3.71
CA MET A 101 -12.36 -7.11 -3.51
C MET A 101 -13.01 -8.31 -4.20
N GLY A 102 -12.40 -8.85 -5.27
CA GLY A 102 -13.00 -9.98 -5.98
C GLY A 102 -12.38 -10.34 -7.32
N GLN A 103 -13.07 -11.22 -8.04
CA GLN A 103 -12.61 -11.88 -9.26
C GLN A 103 -12.21 -10.92 -10.39
N VAL A 104 -12.94 -9.83 -10.58
CA VAL A 104 -12.65 -8.87 -11.64
C VAL A 104 -11.27 -8.22 -11.45
N GLN A 105 -10.93 -7.85 -10.21
CA GLN A 105 -9.59 -7.32 -9.91
C GLN A 105 -8.49 -8.34 -10.15
N ILE A 106 -8.74 -9.63 -9.86
CA ILE A 106 -7.78 -10.72 -10.15
C ILE A 106 -7.49 -10.78 -11.65
N GLU A 107 -8.53 -10.75 -12.48
CA GLU A 107 -8.38 -10.81 -13.94
C GLU A 107 -7.61 -9.61 -14.48
N VAL A 108 -7.95 -8.40 -14.01
CA VAL A 108 -7.24 -7.17 -14.38
C VAL A 108 -5.78 -7.21 -13.94
N LEU A 109 -5.52 -7.58 -12.69
CA LEU A 109 -4.16 -7.66 -12.16
C LEU A 109 -3.32 -8.73 -12.86
N THR A 110 -3.90 -9.89 -13.16
CA THR A 110 -3.23 -10.95 -13.93
C THR A 110 -2.78 -10.44 -15.30
N GLN A 111 -3.68 -9.76 -16.02
CA GLN A 111 -3.38 -9.20 -17.32
C GLN A 111 -2.32 -8.10 -17.24
N LEU A 112 -2.42 -7.22 -16.26
CA LEU A 112 -1.49 -6.12 -16.04
C LEU A 112 -0.06 -6.62 -15.74
N ILE A 113 0.06 -7.64 -14.88
CA ILE A 113 1.33 -8.29 -14.57
C ILE A 113 1.95 -8.90 -15.83
N LYS A 114 1.13 -9.59 -16.64
CA LYS A 114 1.58 -10.17 -17.89
C LYS A 114 2.06 -9.12 -18.90
N GLU A 115 1.31 -8.04 -19.07
CA GLU A 115 1.63 -6.98 -20.03
C GLU A 115 2.87 -6.17 -19.63
N ARG A 116 2.99 -5.81 -18.37
CA ARG A 116 4.10 -4.96 -17.89
C ARG A 116 5.39 -5.73 -17.61
N PHE A 117 5.26 -6.92 -17.04
CA PHE A 117 6.42 -7.67 -16.55
C PHE A 117 6.70 -8.96 -17.31
N GLY A 118 5.81 -9.35 -18.24
CA GLY A 118 5.96 -10.58 -19.03
C GLY A 118 5.78 -11.87 -18.21
N VAL A 119 5.26 -11.78 -16.99
CA VAL A 119 5.10 -12.91 -16.08
C VAL A 119 3.65 -13.35 -16.02
N VAL A 120 3.42 -14.66 -16.14
CA VAL A 120 2.09 -15.24 -15.98
C VAL A 120 1.96 -15.77 -14.55
N VAL A 121 1.09 -15.16 -13.77
CA VAL A 121 0.82 -15.54 -12.38
C VAL A 121 -0.50 -16.28 -12.24
N VAL A 122 -0.63 -17.07 -11.17
CA VAL A 122 -1.86 -17.75 -10.80
C VAL A 122 -2.25 -17.32 -9.40
N PHE A 123 -3.53 -16.98 -9.22
CA PHE A 123 -4.05 -16.67 -7.90
C PHE A 123 -4.64 -17.91 -7.23
N GLY A 124 -4.35 -18.06 -5.95
CA GLY A 124 -4.92 -19.11 -5.12
C GLY A 124 -6.37 -18.89 -4.75
N GLN A 125 -6.89 -19.73 -3.87
CA GLN A 125 -8.21 -19.52 -3.31
C GLN A 125 -8.20 -18.32 -2.37
N GLY A 126 -9.20 -17.43 -2.49
CA GLY A 126 -9.35 -16.28 -1.63
C GLY A 126 -9.76 -16.67 -0.20
N ASN A 127 -9.11 -16.06 0.77
CA ASN A 127 -9.45 -16.18 2.19
C ASN A 127 -9.94 -14.83 2.70
N ILE A 128 -10.91 -14.85 3.62
CA ILE A 128 -11.44 -13.63 4.23
C ILE A 128 -10.37 -13.00 5.13
N VAL A 129 -10.17 -11.69 4.98
CA VAL A 129 -9.32 -10.90 5.88
C VAL A 129 -10.13 -10.58 7.13
N TYR A 130 -9.74 -11.18 8.25
CA TYR A 130 -10.34 -10.88 9.55
C TYR A 130 -9.64 -9.67 10.18
N LYS A 131 -10.43 -8.77 10.73
CA LYS A 131 -9.94 -7.69 11.60
C LYS A 131 -10.07 -8.17 13.04
N GLU A 132 -9.02 -7.98 13.81
CA GLU A 132 -8.94 -8.38 15.21
C GLU A 132 -8.78 -7.14 16.11
N THR A 133 -9.34 -7.23 17.31
CA THR A 133 -9.13 -6.24 18.36
C THR A 133 -8.95 -6.95 19.70
N ILE A 134 -8.38 -6.25 20.66
CA ILE A 134 -8.26 -6.75 22.02
C ILE A 134 -9.54 -6.47 22.81
N ALA A 135 -9.97 -7.44 23.62
CA ALA A 135 -11.22 -7.34 24.39
C ALA A 135 -11.04 -6.57 25.73
N LYS A 136 -9.81 -6.40 26.20
CA LYS A 136 -9.47 -5.74 27.46
C LYS A 136 -8.04 -5.21 27.40
N PRO A 137 -7.68 -4.25 28.26
CA PRO A 137 -6.30 -3.79 28.37
C PRO A 137 -5.32 -4.94 28.62
N VAL A 138 -4.19 -4.94 27.90
CA VAL A 138 -3.14 -5.94 27.98
C VAL A 138 -1.78 -5.26 27.99
N GLU A 139 -0.94 -5.65 28.94
CA GLU A 139 0.46 -5.21 29.01
C GLU A 139 1.36 -6.21 28.27
N GLY A 140 2.22 -5.66 27.40
CA GLY A 140 3.30 -6.41 26.74
C GLY A 140 4.65 -5.84 27.16
N VAL A 141 5.61 -6.70 27.50
CA VAL A 141 6.96 -6.30 27.90
C VAL A 141 7.96 -6.80 26.88
N GLY A 142 8.78 -5.90 26.38
CA GLY A 142 9.96 -6.20 25.56
C GLY A 142 11.22 -5.92 26.35
N HIS A 143 12.11 -6.92 26.43
CA HIS A 143 13.40 -6.82 27.13
C HIS A 143 14.54 -7.13 26.17
N PHE A 144 15.58 -6.29 26.18
CA PHE A 144 16.74 -6.44 25.33
C PHE A 144 18.01 -6.12 26.11
N GLU A 145 18.89 -7.10 26.30
CA GLU A 145 20.12 -6.97 27.10
C GLU A 145 21.34 -7.60 26.38
N PRO A 146 21.82 -7.08 25.24
CA PRO A 146 23.07 -7.52 24.65
C PRO A 146 24.26 -6.68 25.14
N LEU A 147 25.33 -7.31 25.59
CA LEU A 147 26.69 -6.75 25.69
C LEU A 147 26.82 -5.32 26.29
N ARG A 148 26.24 -5.00 27.40
CA ARG A 148 26.23 -3.69 28.12
C ARG A 148 25.13 -2.71 27.66
N HIS A 149 24.20 -3.11 26.83
CA HIS A 149 23.04 -2.32 26.51
C HIS A 149 21.82 -2.94 27.18
N TYR A 150 21.09 -2.15 27.92
CA TYR A 150 19.83 -2.56 28.55
C TYR A 150 18.70 -1.69 28.00
N ALA A 151 17.66 -2.33 27.52
CA ALA A 151 16.42 -1.67 27.15
C ALA A 151 15.23 -2.54 27.59
N GLU A 152 14.31 -1.93 28.28
CA GLU A 152 13.03 -2.55 28.65
C GLU A 152 11.90 -1.60 28.28
N VAL A 153 10.90 -2.13 27.57
CA VAL A 153 9.74 -1.38 27.10
C VAL A 153 8.49 -2.08 27.59
N HIS A 154 7.66 -1.35 28.30
CA HIS A 154 6.32 -1.77 28.70
C HIS A 154 5.30 -1.06 27.81
N LEU A 155 4.48 -1.82 27.09
CA LEU A 155 3.42 -1.32 26.24
C LEU A 155 2.07 -1.73 26.79
N LEU A 156 1.32 -0.76 27.30
CA LEU A 156 -0.08 -0.97 27.63
C LEU A 156 -0.91 -0.77 26.35
N ARG A 157 -1.62 -1.81 25.93
CA ARG A 157 -2.55 -1.76 24.81
C ARG A 157 -3.96 -1.74 25.34
N GLU A 158 -4.73 -0.78 24.87
CA GLU A 158 -6.14 -0.61 25.22
C GLU A 158 -7.02 -0.71 23.99
N PRO A 159 -8.24 -1.28 24.10
CA PRO A 159 -9.17 -1.31 22.98
C PRO A 159 -9.64 0.12 22.66
N GLY A 160 -9.54 0.51 21.39
CA GLY A 160 -10.10 1.77 20.87
C GLY A 160 -11.44 1.56 20.17
N GLU A 161 -12.07 2.66 19.78
CA GLU A 161 -13.29 2.62 18.98
C GLU A 161 -13.02 2.05 17.57
N PRO A 162 -13.96 1.30 16.97
CA PRO A 162 -13.80 0.81 15.62
C PRO A 162 -13.49 1.92 14.62
N GLY A 163 -12.36 1.81 13.91
CA GLY A 163 -11.94 2.80 12.92
C GLY A 163 -11.12 3.98 13.46
N SER A 164 -10.82 4.03 14.79
CA SER A 164 -9.98 5.09 15.37
C SER A 164 -8.50 5.02 14.93
N GLY A 165 -8.08 3.91 14.32
CA GLY A 165 -6.68 3.70 13.99
C GLY A 165 -5.84 3.32 15.20
N ILE A 166 -4.56 3.69 15.18
CA ILE A 166 -3.63 3.46 16.29
C ILE A 166 -3.23 4.82 16.87
N GLU A 167 -3.54 5.02 18.14
CA GLU A 167 -3.08 6.18 18.90
C GLU A 167 -1.93 5.75 19.82
N VAL A 168 -0.88 6.57 19.90
CA VAL A 168 0.29 6.29 20.75
C VAL A 168 0.50 7.45 21.72
N ALA A 169 0.59 7.12 23.00
CA ALA A 169 0.92 8.09 24.05
C ALA A 169 2.08 7.56 24.91
N SER A 170 2.89 8.46 25.45
CA SER A 170 3.95 8.10 26.40
C SER A 170 3.47 8.42 27.81
N ALA A 171 3.56 7.44 28.71
CA ALA A 171 3.34 7.60 30.15
C ALA A 171 4.65 7.64 30.96
N CYS A 172 5.82 7.72 30.27
CA CYS A 172 7.11 7.83 30.94
C CYS A 172 7.25 9.22 31.56
N SER A 173 7.74 9.28 32.82
CA SER A 173 8.18 10.53 33.42
C SER A 173 9.50 10.95 32.78
N GLU A 174 9.65 12.24 32.46
CA GLU A 174 10.93 12.83 32.10
C GLU A 174 11.95 12.74 33.24
#